data_493a502aa0c8a0be4f82ca4d126c851f
#
_entry.id   493a502aa0c8a0be4f82ca4d126c851f
#
_cell.length_a   1.000
_cell.length_b   1.000
_cell.length_c   1.000
_cell.angle_alpha   90.00
_cell.angle_beta   90.00
_cell.angle_gamma   90.00
#
_symmetry.space_group_name_H-M   'P 1'
#
loop_
_entity.id
_entity.type
_entity.pdbx_description
1 polymer ?
#
loop_
_entity_poly.entity_id
_entity_poly.type
_entity_poly.pdbx_seq_one_letter_code
_entity_poly.pdbx_strand_id
1 'polypeptide(L)'
;MRRPVGSHRRSTQPGAGRGARATVLTAAAATAAATLGAATANAEPHDTPQSAGATVDRLYAEAERATEQYNKAGEDVTRLRGEVSRAQDRAARGQERINRMREELGSAARAEYRTGGIDPSLALLLTSDPDSYLDRAAAVGMADTHRATALAQLRAAQRALAQTRAEAARSLAGLEHGREAVGRHKRTVERKLARARQLLKAMPGAERAAYARASRDGRDPGAGPLGDLPAGSSRAAAAVLAAQRALGLPYVWGANGPSGFDCSGLMQWAWAQAGVSLPRTSQAQRYAGHMVPLSEARPGDLVAYRADASHIAMYVGNGQVIHAPYPGAPVRYDPVGMMPVSSVTRV
;
A
#
# COMPACT_ATOMS: atom_id res chain seq x y z
N MET A 1 -0.79 43.31 37.91
CA MET A 1 -1.40 43.07 39.23
C MET A 1 -1.73 41.58 39.38
N ARG A 2 -1.04 40.95 40.37
CA ARG A 2 -1.50 39.83 41.22
C ARG A 2 -2.06 38.57 40.55
N ARG A 3 -1.34 37.51 40.58
CA ARG A 3 -0.85 36.47 41.52
C ARG A 3 -1.83 35.29 41.70
N PRO A 4 -1.26 34.14 42.01
CA PRO A 4 -1.81 32.77 41.79
C PRO A 4 -2.23 32.08 43.10
N VAL A 5 -2.89 30.90 42.98
CA VAL A 5 -3.11 29.94 44.10
C VAL A 5 -3.22 28.56 43.45
N GLY A 6 -2.55 27.48 43.77
CA GLY A 6 -2.09 26.93 45.05
C GLY A 6 -2.51 25.46 45.06
N SER A 7 -1.57 24.57 44.87
CA SER A 7 -1.20 23.34 45.55
C SER A 7 -2.23 22.69 46.50
N HIS A 8 -2.48 21.37 46.29
CA HIS A 8 -2.60 20.42 47.39
C HIS A 8 -2.13 19.00 47.00
N ARG A 9 -1.02 18.65 47.63
CA ARG A 9 -0.49 17.31 47.88
C ARG A 9 -1.44 16.53 48.81
N ARG A 10 -1.55 15.22 48.61
CA ARG A 10 -1.56 14.27 49.76
C ARG A 10 -1.09 12.88 49.33
N SER A 11 -0.04 12.48 50.00
CA SER A 11 0.53 11.15 50.16
C SER A 11 -0.26 10.37 51.21
N THR A 12 -0.39 9.04 51.04
CA THR A 12 -0.39 8.07 52.14
C THR A 12 0.00 6.67 51.66
N GLN A 13 1.11 6.14 52.13
CA GLN A 13 1.36 4.75 52.52
C GLN A 13 1.02 4.61 54.00
N PRO A 14 1.02 3.43 54.67
CA PRO A 14 1.50 2.07 54.31
C PRO A 14 0.60 0.91 54.79
N GLY A 15 1.01 -0.34 54.52
CA GLY A 15 0.41 -1.52 55.14
C GLY A 15 1.25 -2.78 54.95
N ALA A 16 2.00 -3.11 55.99
CA ALA A 16 2.83 -4.32 56.09
C ALA A 16 2.00 -5.56 56.48
N GLY A 17 2.34 -6.72 55.97
CA GLY A 17 1.84 -8.02 56.37
C GLY A 17 2.92 -9.09 56.30
N ARG A 18 3.38 -9.51 57.46
CA ARG A 18 4.40 -10.53 57.74
C ARG A 18 3.90 -11.95 57.39
N GLY A 19 4.82 -12.81 56.95
CA GLY A 19 4.67 -14.28 56.92
C GLY A 19 6.02 -14.96 56.78
N ALA A 20 6.63 -15.29 57.90
CA ALA A 20 7.88 -16.04 58.05
C ALA A 20 7.66 -17.54 58.02
N ARG A 21 8.63 -18.31 57.57
CA ARG A 21 9.09 -19.66 58.05
C ARG A 21 10.04 -20.20 56.99
N ALA A 22 11.20 -20.45 57.24
CA ALA A 22 12.06 -21.19 58.18
C ALA A 22 12.99 -22.13 57.39
N THR A 23 14.23 -21.81 57.46
CA THR A 23 15.48 -22.60 57.54
C THR A 23 15.45 -24.10 57.23
N VAL A 24 16.39 -24.56 56.39
CA VAL A 24 17.28 -25.67 56.72
C VAL A 24 18.69 -25.39 56.13
N LEU A 25 19.65 -25.31 57.02
CA LEU A 25 21.11 -25.38 56.75
C LEU A 25 21.53 -26.83 56.65
N THR A 26 22.28 -27.21 55.63
CA THR A 26 23.23 -28.33 55.72
C THR A 26 24.54 -27.92 55.09
N ALA A 27 25.53 -27.84 55.93
CA ALA A 27 26.92 -27.72 55.60
C ALA A 27 27.48 -29.08 55.14
N ALA A 28 28.24 -29.13 54.07
CA ALA A 28 29.16 -30.22 53.80
C ALA A 28 30.44 -29.66 53.14
N ALA A 29 31.54 -30.14 53.64
CA ALA A 29 32.88 -29.63 53.63
C ALA A 29 33.59 -29.68 52.26
N ALA A 30 34.64 -28.86 52.22
CA ALA A 30 35.58 -28.65 51.18
C ALA A 30 36.38 -29.88 50.75
N THR A 31 36.59 -30.01 49.42
CA THR A 31 37.85 -30.56 48.87
C THR A 31 38.29 -29.66 47.71
N ALA A 32 39.41 -28.98 47.94
CA ALA A 32 40.11 -28.21 46.94
C ALA A 32 40.79 -29.16 45.96
N ALA A 33 40.31 -29.17 44.70
CA ALA A 33 41.08 -29.67 43.56
C ALA A 33 41.31 -28.49 42.65
N ALA A 34 42.54 -28.02 42.59
CA ALA A 34 42.95 -27.02 41.61
C ALA A 34 43.01 -27.71 40.24
N THR A 35 41.96 -27.53 39.46
CA THR A 35 42.01 -27.76 38.01
C THR A 35 42.25 -26.44 37.33
N LEU A 36 43.37 -26.31 36.64
CA LEU A 36 43.61 -25.21 35.70
C LEU A 36 42.40 -25.10 34.77
N GLY A 37 41.62 -24.07 34.96
CA GLY A 37 40.49 -23.73 34.09
C GLY A 37 41.03 -23.38 32.72
N ALA A 38 40.86 -24.29 31.77
CA ALA A 38 40.76 -23.88 30.37
C ALA A 38 39.58 -22.90 30.29
N ALA A 39 39.87 -21.61 30.10
CA ALA A 39 38.87 -20.64 29.70
C ALA A 39 38.24 -21.20 28.41
N THR A 40 37.03 -21.71 28.53
CA THR A 40 36.17 -21.89 27.34
C THR A 40 35.96 -20.51 26.78
N ALA A 41 36.75 -20.15 25.76
CA ALA A 41 36.41 -19.06 24.91
C ALA A 41 34.99 -19.38 24.42
N ASN A 42 33.99 -18.67 24.90
CA ASN A 42 32.71 -18.56 24.23
C ASN A 42 33.03 -17.90 22.89
N ALA A 43 33.46 -18.71 21.91
CA ALA A 43 33.36 -18.33 20.53
C ALA A 43 31.86 -18.12 20.30
N GLU A 44 31.43 -16.86 20.18
CA GLU A 44 30.18 -16.59 19.50
C GLU A 44 30.16 -17.47 18.26
N PRO A 45 29.05 -18.16 17.94
CA PRO A 45 29.00 -18.99 16.75
C PRO A 45 29.33 -18.08 15.57
N HIS A 46 30.56 -18.17 15.11
CA HIS A 46 30.94 -17.56 13.85
C HIS A 46 30.06 -18.26 12.80
N ASP A 47 29.15 -17.51 12.22
CA ASP A 47 28.36 -17.97 11.09
C ASP A 47 29.32 -18.67 10.12
N THR A 48 29.14 -19.97 9.90
CA THR A 48 29.94 -20.68 8.91
C THR A 48 29.75 -20.02 7.55
N PRO A 49 30.71 -20.10 6.61
CA PRO A 49 30.62 -19.45 5.30
C PRO A 49 29.31 -19.74 4.56
N GLN A 50 28.82 -20.97 4.64
CA GLN A 50 27.51 -21.34 4.10
C GLN A 50 26.35 -20.70 4.85
N SER A 51 26.48 -20.45 6.16
CA SER A 51 25.47 -19.77 6.96
C SER A 51 25.40 -18.27 6.65
N ALA A 52 26.53 -17.63 6.33
CA ALA A 52 26.59 -16.21 5.97
C ALA A 52 25.91 -15.95 4.61
N GLY A 53 26.17 -16.77 3.60
CA GLY A 53 25.48 -16.70 2.30
C GLY A 53 23.97 -16.90 2.42
N ALA A 54 23.55 -17.96 3.12
CA ALA A 54 22.12 -18.22 3.37
C ALA A 54 21.46 -17.09 4.15
N THR A 55 22.17 -16.42 5.05
CA THR A 55 21.67 -15.25 5.78
C THR A 55 21.49 -14.05 4.85
N VAL A 56 22.40 -13.82 3.91
CA VAL A 56 22.28 -12.77 2.89
C VAL A 56 21.07 -13.03 1.99
N ASP A 57 20.88 -14.26 1.51
CA ASP A 57 19.72 -14.64 0.68
C ASP A 57 18.40 -14.45 1.42
N ARG A 58 18.35 -14.82 2.70
CA ARG A 58 17.19 -14.56 3.54
C ARG A 58 16.91 -13.05 3.69
N LEU A 59 17.94 -12.23 3.92
CA LEU A 59 17.79 -10.79 4.02
C LEU A 59 17.31 -10.16 2.72
N TYR A 60 17.76 -10.65 1.57
CA TYR A 60 17.25 -10.21 0.27
C TYR A 60 15.79 -10.59 0.08
N ALA A 61 15.39 -11.83 0.39
CA ALA A 61 13.99 -12.22 0.33
C ALA A 61 13.08 -11.43 1.29
N GLU A 62 13.58 -11.09 2.49
CA GLU A 62 12.87 -10.21 3.42
C GLU A 62 12.80 -8.76 2.93
N ALA A 63 13.83 -8.27 2.24
CA ALA A 63 13.82 -6.96 1.62
C ALA A 63 12.82 -6.90 0.45
N GLU A 64 12.73 -7.94 -0.37
CA GLU A 64 11.73 -8.04 -1.44
C GLU A 64 10.30 -7.99 -0.89
N ARG A 65 10.00 -8.79 0.15
CA ARG A 65 8.68 -8.71 0.83
C ARG A 65 8.37 -7.31 1.32
N ALA A 66 9.34 -6.64 1.94
CA ALA A 66 9.17 -5.27 2.42
C ALA A 66 9.03 -4.26 1.26
N THR A 67 9.69 -4.52 0.12
CA THR A 67 9.54 -3.71 -1.11
C THR A 67 8.12 -3.83 -1.67
N GLU A 68 7.57 -5.04 -1.74
CA GLU A 68 6.19 -5.23 -2.20
C GLU A 68 5.17 -4.55 -1.27
N GLN A 69 5.40 -4.60 0.05
CA GLN A 69 4.58 -3.86 1.01
C GLN A 69 4.72 -2.34 0.85
N TYR A 70 5.93 -1.85 0.57
CA TYR A 70 6.17 -0.44 0.25
C TYR A 70 5.43 -0.02 -1.03
N ASN A 71 5.52 -0.81 -2.09
CA ASN A 71 4.85 -0.57 -3.35
C ASN A 71 3.33 -0.50 -3.18
N LYS A 72 2.76 -1.48 -2.47
CA LYS A 72 1.33 -1.50 -2.15
C LYS A 72 0.90 -0.25 -1.37
N ALA A 73 1.63 0.11 -0.32
CA ALA A 73 1.33 1.31 0.44
C ALA A 73 1.42 2.58 -0.41
N GLY A 74 2.35 2.63 -1.38
CA GLY A 74 2.48 3.71 -2.36
C GLY A 74 1.28 3.82 -3.30
N GLU A 75 0.79 2.70 -3.82
CA GLU A 75 -0.45 2.65 -4.61
C GLU A 75 -1.66 3.14 -3.80
N ASP A 76 -1.82 2.66 -2.57
CA ASP A 76 -2.91 3.07 -1.68
C ASP A 76 -2.87 4.58 -1.40
N VAL A 77 -1.69 5.14 -1.15
CA VAL A 77 -1.49 6.59 -0.99
C VAL A 77 -1.90 7.35 -2.24
N THR A 78 -1.54 6.88 -3.43
CA THR A 78 -1.88 7.52 -4.70
C THR A 78 -3.39 7.47 -4.95
N ARG A 79 -4.04 6.34 -4.72
CA ARG A 79 -5.48 6.15 -4.83
C ARG A 79 -6.24 7.07 -3.86
N LEU A 80 -5.84 7.08 -2.58
CA LEU A 80 -6.46 7.91 -1.55
C LEU A 80 -6.29 9.41 -1.83
N ARG A 81 -5.16 9.86 -2.37
CA ARG A 81 -5.00 11.25 -2.83
C ARG A 81 -6.02 11.62 -3.90
N GLY A 82 -6.21 10.74 -4.88
CA GLY A 82 -7.24 10.94 -5.91
C GLY A 82 -8.67 10.98 -5.34
N GLU A 83 -8.97 10.14 -4.35
CA GLU A 83 -10.28 10.15 -3.66
C GLU A 83 -10.51 11.45 -2.90
N VAL A 84 -9.51 11.93 -2.14
CA VAL A 84 -9.58 13.21 -1.41
C VAL A 84 -9.82 14.36 -2.38
N SER A 85 -9.06 14.45 -3.47
CA SER A 85 -9.23 15.49 -4.49
C SER A 85 -10.66 15.48 -5.06
N ARG A 86 -11.14 14.31 -5.51
CA ARG A 86 -12.52 14.19 -6.02
C ARG A 86 -13.60 14.54 -4.99
N ALA A 87 -13.36 14.21 -3.72
CA ALA A 87 -14.30 14.54 -2.64
C ALA A 87 -14.32 16.07 -2.36
N GLN A 88 -13.17 16.73 -2.41
CA GLN A 88 -13.06 18.19 -2.29
C GLN A 88 -13.84 18.90 -3.41
N ASP A 89 -13.67 18.45 -4.66
CA ASP A 89 -14.42 19.00 -5.80
C ASP A 89 -15.94 18.79 -5.67
N ARG A 90 -16.38 17.61 -5.21
CA ARG A 90 -17.80 17.35 -4.94
C ARG A 90 -18.33 18.25 -3.81
N ALA A 91 -17.54 18.44 -2.76
CA ALA A 91 -17.93 19.31 -1.64
C ALA A 91 -18.05 20.78 -2.07
N ALA A 92 -17.14 21.28 -2.89
CA ALA A 92 -17.21 22.64 -3.44
C ALA A 92 -18.48 22.83 -4.27
N ARG A 93 -18.73 21.96 -5.24
CA ARG A 93 -19.96 22.02 -6.05
C ARG A 93 -21.26 21.86 -5.21
N GLY A 94 -21.20 21.00 -4.18
CA GLY A 94 -22.31 20.85 -3.23
C GLY A 94 -22.58 22.12 -2.44
N GLN A 95 -21.54 22.80 -1.98
CA GLN A 95 -21.66 24.07 -1.25
C GLN A 95 -22.25 25.19 -2.14
N GLU A 96 -21.77 25.32 -3.38
CA GLU A 96 -22.31 26.27 -4.35
C GLU A 96 -23.80 26.04 -4.63
N ARG A 97 -24.20 24.77 -4.79
CA ARG A 97 -25.60 24.39 -4.96
C ARG A 97 -26.45 24.83 -3.77
N ILE A 98 -25.97 24.57 -2.56
CA ILE A 98 -26.66 25.00 -1.32
C ILE A 98 -26.77 26.52 -1.24
N ASN A 99 -25.72 27.25 -1.63
CA ASN A 99 -25.74 28.71 -1.62
C ASN A 99 -26.79 29.26 -2.61
N ARG A 100 -26.86 28.73 -3.85
CA ARG A 100 -27.89 29.10 -4.81
C ARG A 100 -29.30 28.83 -4.28
N MET A 101 -29.56 27.64 -3.73
CA MET A 101 -30.85 27.29 -3.15
C MET A 101 -31.26 28.25 -1.98
N ARG A 102 -30.29 28.64 -1.16
CA ARG A 102 -30.52 29.61 -0.07
C ARG A 102 -30.85 31.01 -0.58
N GLU A 103 -30.17 31.41 -1.66
CA GLU A 103 -30.43 32.69 -2.30
C GLU A 103 -31.82 32.75 -2.92
N GLU A 104 -32.23 31.72 -3.64
CA GLU A 104 -33.57 31.58 -4.20
C GLU A 104 -34.65 31.62 -3.12
N LEU A 105 -34.54 30.81 -2.07
CA LEU A 105 -35.45 30.81 -0.93
C LEU A 105 -35.46 32.15 -0.20
N GLY A 106 -34.28 32.77 -0.02
CA GLY A 106 -34.15 34.06 0.63
C GLY A 106 -34.76 35.20 -0.20
N SER A 107 -34.66 35.13 -1.54
CA SER A 107 -35.30 36.12 -2.42
C SER A 107 -36.83 36.03 -2.35
N ALA A 108 -37.38 34.82 -2.35
CA ALA A 108 -38.82 34.59 -2.19
C ALA A 108 -39.34 35.11 -0.83
N ALA A 109 -38.65 34.80 0.28
CA ALA A 109 -39.00 35.26 1.60
C ALA A 109 -38.94 36.80 1.74
N ARG A 110 -37.93 37.44 1.11
CA ARG A 110 -37.83 38.91 1.07
C ARG A 110 -38.95 39.55 0.26
N ALA A 111 -39.37 38.91 -0.84
CA ALA A 111 -40.50 39.38 -1.63
C ALA A 111 -41.81 39.35 -0.82
N GLU A 112 -42.07 38.28 -0.11
CA GLU A 112 -43.21 38.10 0.77
C GLU A 112 -43.24 39.09 1.94
N TYR A 113 -42.12 39.33 2.59
CA TYR A 113 -41.99 40.34 3.65
C TYR A 113 -42.31 41.75 3.15
N ARG A 114 -41.91 42.11 1.93
CA ARG A 114 -42.20 43.44 1.33
C ARG A 114 -43.65 43.62 0.95
N THR A 115 -44.42 42.56 0.72
CA THR A 115 -45.86 42.62 0.43
C THR A 115 -46.75 42.75 1.70
N GLY A 116 -46.13 42.99 2.88
CA GLY A 116 -46.82 43.27 4.14
C GLY A 116 -47.02 42.09 5.06
N GLY A 117 -46.47 40.90 4.72
CA GLY A 117 -46.46 39.71 5.59
C GLY A 117 -47.83 39.14 5.94
N ILE A 118 -48.89 39.55 5.24
CA ILE A 118 -50.23 38.95 5.40
C ILE A 118 -50.15 37.53 4.80
N ASP A 119 -50.52 36.54 5.61
CA ASP A 119 -50.61 35.17 5.13
C ASP A 119 -51.50 35.10 3.87
N PRO A 120 -50.98 34.56 2.75
CA PRO A 120 -51.76 34.51 1.50
C PRO A 120 -53.11 33.81 1.66
N SER A 121 -53.21 32.83 2.57
CA SER A 121 -54.47 32.14 2.89
C SER A 121 -55.45 33.08 3.60
N LEU A 122 -54.96 33.99 4.46
CA LEU A 122 -55.78 35.02 5.14
C LEU A 122 -56.23 36.11 4.17
N ALA A 123 -55.33 36.52 3.25
CA ALA A 123 -55.62 37.44 2.18
C ALA A 123 -56.71 36.88 1.24
N LEU A 124 -56.69 35.57 1.00
CA LEU A 124 -57.68 34.85 0.21
C LEU A 124 -59.07 34.88 0.88
N LEU A 125 -59.16 34.67 2.21
CA LEU A 125 -60.41 34.72 2.99
C LEU A 125 -61.03 36.13 3.05
N LEU A 126 -60.22 37.16 2.90
CA LEU A 126 -60.63 38.54 2.90
C LEU A 126 -61.04 39.09 1.52
N THR A 127 -60.99 38.27 0.48
CA THR A 127 -61.30 38.64 -0.91
C THR A 127 -62.80 38.64 -1.11
N SER A 128 -63.34 39.74 -1.64
CA SER A 128 -64.79 39.95 -1.95
C SER A 128 -65.15 39.51 -3.39
N ASP A 129 -64.21 38.94 -4.14
CA ASP A 129 -64.38 38.52 -5.55
C ASP A 129 -64.42 36.99 -5.67
N PRO A 130 -65.65 36.39 -5.80
CA PRO A 130 -65.77 34.93 -5.84
C PRO A 130 -65.20 34.28 -7.11
N ASP A 131 -65.22 35.04 -8.20
CA ASP A 131 -64.81 34.44 -9.53
C ASP A 131 -63.34 34.23 -9.61
N SER A 132 -62.48 35.04 -8.95
CA SER A 132 -61.04 34.87 -8.92
C SER A 132 -60.55 34.05 -7.71
N TYR A 133 -61.43 33.61 -6.81
CA TYR A 133 -61.10 32.93 -5.56
C TYR A 133 -60.39 31.57 -5.84
N LEU A 134 -60.94 30.76 -6.73
CA LEU A 134 -60.37 29.44 -7.03
C LEU A 134 -59.00 29.53 -7.69
N ASP A 135 -58.82 30.47 -8.62
CA ASP A 135 -57.52 30.67 -9.28
C ASP A 135 -56.45 31.15 -8.31
N ARG A 136 -56.81 32.03 -7.38
CA ARG A 136 -55.87 32.48 -6.33
C ARG A 136 -55.58 31.40 -5.31
N ALA A 137 -56.55 30.57 -4.94
CA ALA A 137 -56.35 29.43 -4.05
C ALA A 137 -55.43 28.40 -4.68
N ALA A 138 -55.59 28.11 -5.97
CA ALA A 138 -54.68 27.23 -6.72
C ALA A 138 -53.24 27.79 -6.78
N ALA A 139 -53.09 29.11 -6.99
CA ALA A 139 -51.78 29.76 -7.02
C ALA A 139 -51.06 29.69 -5.66
N VAL A 140 -51.79 29.91 -4.55
CA VAL A 140 -51.26 29.78 -3.17
C VAL A 140 -50.82 28.32 -2.92
N GLY A 141 -51.66 27.32 -3.25
CA GLY A 141 -51.34 25.92 -3.09
C GLY A 141 -50.12 25.49 -3.91
N MET A 142 -49.97 25.99 -5.13
CA MET A 142 -48.77 25.77 -5.94
C MET A 142 -47.51 26.41 -5.30
N ALA A 143 -47.60 27.63 -4.80
CA ALA A 143 -46.51 28.33 -4.14
C ALA A 143 -46.03 27.58 -2.89
N ASP A 144 -46.92 27.06 -2.06
CA ASP A 144 -46.60 26.29 -0.86
C ASP A 144 -45.98 24.96 -1.20
N THR A 145 -46.46 24.28 -2.23
CA THR A 145 -45.86 23.04 -2.74
C THR A 145 -44.44 23.27 -3.26
N HIS A 146 -44.24 24.37 -3.98
CA HIS A 146 -42.90 24.77 -4.45
C HIS A 146 -41.93 25.06 -3.31
N ARG A 147 -42.39 25.80 -2.27
CA ARG A 147 -41.56 26.06 -1.07
C ARG A 147 -41.21 24.81 -0.31
N ALA A 148 -42.19 23.94 -0.06
CA ALA A 148 -41.98 22.67 0.62
C ALA A 148 -40.95 21.81 -0.12
N THR A 149 -41.06 21.74 -1.46
CA THR A 149 -40.14 21.01 -2.34
C THR A 149 -38.71 21.61 -2.28
N ALA A 150 -38.59 22.93 -2.38
CA ALA A 150 -37.31 23.63 -2.33
C ALA A 150 -36.59 23.42 -0.97
N LEU A 151 -37.35 23.49 0.15
CA LEU A 151 -36.82 23.19 1.49
C LEU A 151 -36.39 21.73 1.63
N ALA A 152 -37.17 20.79 1.09
CA ALA A 152 -36.79 19.37 1.08
C ALA A 152 -35.52 19.13 0.29
N GLN A 153 -35.37 19.75 -0.89
CA GLN A 153 -34.16 19.70 -1.73
C GLN A 153 -32.94 20.32 -1.02
N LEU A 154 -33.10 21.48 -0.36
CA LEU A 154 -32.01 22.09 0.40
C LEU A 154 -31.54 21.18 1.55
N ARG A 155 -32.46 20.57 2.30
CA ARG A 155 -32.12 19.61 3.35
C ARG A 155 -31.41 18.37 2.78
N ALA A 156 -31.86 17.88 1.63
CA ALA A 156 -31.21 16.75 0.96
C ALA A 156 -29.78 17.12 0.50
N ALA A 157 -29.59 18.30 -0.09
CA ALA A 157 -28.27 18.79 -0.49
C ALA A 157 -27.31 18.97 0.70
N GLN A 158 -27.80 19.47 1.83
CA GLN A 158 -27.01 19.58 3.06
C GLN A 158 -26.58 18.23 3.60
N ARG A 159 -27.47 17.22 3.61
CA ARG A 159 -27.11 15.84 4.02
C ARG A 159 -26.07 15.25 3.09
N ALA A 160 -26.23 15.39 1.77
CA ALA A 160 -25.27 14.91 0.79
C ALA A 160 -23.88 15.56 0.96
N LEU A 161 -23.83 16.87 1.23
CA LEU A 161 -22.57 17.57 1.52
C LEU A 161 -21.92 17.06 2.81
N ALA A 162 -22.71 16.85 3.86
CA ALA A 162 -22.19 16.30 5.13
C ALA A 162 -21.61 14.89 4.93
N GLN A 163 -22.28 14.04 4.16
CA GLN A 163 -21.76 12.71 3.80
C GLN A 163 -20.44 12.81 3.01
N THR A 164 -20.38 13.64 1.97
CA THR A 164 -19.16 13.86 1.18
C THR A 164 -17.99 14.31 2.05
N ARG A 165 -18.23 15.22 3.00
CA ARG A 165 -17.19 15.68 3.95
C ARG A 165 -16.73 14.56 4.87
N ALA A 166 -17.64 13.71 5.36
CA ALA A 166 -17.29 12.56 6.20
C ALA A 166 -16.48 11.51 5.42
N GLU A 167 -16.80 11.26 4.15
CA GLU A 167 -16.02 10.41 3.26
C GLU A 167 -14.61 10.98 3.04
N ALA A 168 -14.49 12.27 2.74
CA ALA A 168 -13.20 12.95 2.58
C ALA A 168 -12.33 12.85 3.83
N ALA A 169 -12.92 13.01 5.02
CA ALA A 169 -12.20 12.90 6.30
C ALA A 169 -11.66 11.47 6.51
N ARG A 170 -12.46 10.43 6.17
CA ARG A 170 -11.98 9.03 6.25
C ARG A 170 -10.83 8.76 5.27
N SER A 171 -10.95 9.22 4.02
CA SER A 171 -9.88 9.06 3.03
C SER A 171 -8.62 9.83 3.42
N LEU A 172 -8.74 10.99 4.05
CA LEU A 172 -7.61 11.77 4.56
C LEU A 172 -6.88 11.03 5.70
N ALA A 173 -7.62 10.49 6.67
CA ALA A 173 -7.04 9.67 7.74
C ALA A 173 -6.34 8.43 7.17
N GLY A 174 -6.95 7.75 6.19
CA GLY A 174 -6.34 6.65 5.47
C GLY A 174 -5.05 7.05 4.74
N LEU A 175 -5.01 8.25 4.17
CA LEU A 175 -3.82 8.81 3.51
C LEU A 175 -2.67 9.03 4.50
N GLU A 176 -2.94 9.53 5.70
CA GLU A 176 -1.93 9.71 6.76
C GLU A 176 -1.35 8.36 7.18
N HIS A 177 -2.19 7.38 7.50
CA HIS A 177 -1.74 6.02 7.82
C HIS A 177 -0.96 5.36 6.68
N GLY A 178 -1.38 5.56 5.43
CA GLY A 178 -0.66 5.09 4.26
C GLY A 178 0.74 5.68 4.14
N ARG A 179 0.90 7.00 4.35
CA ARG A 179 2.21 7.67 4.35
C ARG A 179 3.14 7.14 5.44
N GLU A 180 2.62 6.90 6.63
CA GLU A 180 3.39 6.27 7.71
C GLU A 180 3.82 4.85 7.35
N ALA A 181 2.93 4.05 6.74
CA ALA A 181 3.24 2.70 6.28
C ALA A 181 4.36 2.72 5.22
N VAL A 182 4.29 3.60 4.22
CA VAL A 182 5.37 3.84 3.25
C VAL A 182 6.69 4.11 3.96
N GLY A 183 6.71 5.01 4.95
CA GLY A 183 7.91 5.34 5.73
C GLY A 183 8.44 4.15 6.53
N ARG A 184 7.56 3.35 7.15
CA ARG A 184 7.96 2.13 7.90
C ARG A 184 8.57 1.08 6.98
N HIS A 185 7.93 0.76 5.85
CA HIS A 185 8.41 -0.24 4.91
C HIS A 185 9.72 0.19 4.25
N LYS A 186 9.85 1.47 3.85
CA LYS A 186 11.11 2.04 3.37
C LYS A 186 12.26 1.77 4.34
N ARG A 187 12.11 2.16 5.60
CA ARG A 187 13.15 1.92 6.62
C ARG A 187 13.46 0.43 6.81
N THR A 188 12.46 -0.44 6.65
CA THR A 188 12.67 -1.89 6.74
C THR A 188 13.51 -2.41 5.58
N VAL A 189 13.22 -2.02 4.34
CA VAL A 189 14.02 -2.35 3.15
C VAL A 189 15.46 -1.88 3.36
N GLU A 190 15.66 -0.61 3.68
CA GLU A 190 16.98 0.00 3.86
C GLU A 190 17.82 -0.73 4.93
N ARG A 191 17.22 -1.07 6.08
CA ARG A 191 17.92 -1.83 7.14
C ARG A 191 18.30 -3.24 6.68
N LYS A 192 17.40 -3.97 6.00
CA LYS A 192 17.69 -5.33 5.51
C LYS A 192 18.82 -5.31 4.49
N LEU A 193 18.79 -4.36 3.55
CA LEU A 193 19.83 -4.19 2.55
C LEU A 193 21.17 -3.74 3.15
N ALA A 194 21.15 -2.84 4.12
CA ALA A 194 22.37 -2.43 4.82
C ALA A 194 23.02 -3.63 5.54
N ARG A 195 22.23 -4.45 6.21
CA ARG A 195 22.71 -5.66 6.89
C ARG A 195 23.27 -6.70 5.89
N ALA A 196 22.58 -6.96 4.80
CA ALA A 196 23.06 -7.84 3.76
C ALA A 196 24.43 -7.37 3.17
N ARG A 197 24.54 -6.08 2.86
CA ARG A 197 25.80 -5.47 2.38
C ARG A 197 26.92 -5.56 3.42
N GLN A 198 26.62 -5.39 4.69
CA GLN A 198 27.59 -5.51 5.78
C GLN A 198 28.13 -6.94 5.87
N LEU A 199 27.24 -7.94 5.81
CA LEU A 199 27.63 -9.35 5.82
C LEU A 199 28.49 -9.71 4.60
N LEU A 200 28.10 -9.29 3.39
CA LEU A 200 28.87 -9.49 2.17
C LEU A 200 30.29 -8.88 2.26
N LYS A 201 30.42 -7.69 2.85
CA LYS A 201 31.72 -7.04 3.07
C LYS A 201 32.57 -7.78 4.09
N ALA A 202 31.97 -8.37 5.11
CA ALA A 202 32.63 -9.12 6.17
C ALA A 202 33.08 -10.53 5.71
N MET A 203 32.50 -11.06 4.64
CA MET A 203 32.91 -12.37 4.08
C MET A 203 34.34 -12.33 3.59
N PRO A 204 35.16 -13.38 3.85
CA PRO A 204 36.47 -13.58 3.24
C PRO A 204 36.42 -13.50 1.70
N GLY A 205 37.46 -13.00 1.07
CA GLY A 205 37.46 -12.75 -0.39
C GLY A 205 37.12 -13.98 -1.23
N ALA A 206 37.64 -15.17 -0.84
CA ALA A 206 37.36 -16.43 -1.52
C ALA A 206 35.89 -16.85 -1.43
N GLU A 207 35.26 -16.66 -0.25
CA GLU A 207 33.85 -16.98 -0.01
C GLU A 207 32.90 -16.01 -0.72
N ARG A 208 33.25 -14.74 -0.73
CA ARG A 208 32.52 -13.71 -1.48
C ARG A 208 32.56 -14.00 -2.98
N ALA A 209 33.72 -14.44 -3.49
CA ALA A 209 33.88 -14.86 -4.87
C ALA A 209 33.06 -16.13 -5.18
N ALA A 210 33.02 -17.11 -4.25
CA ALA A 210 32.20 -18.32 -4.37
C ALA A 210 30.70 -17.97 -4.36
N TYR A 211 30.24 -17.13 -3.44
CA TYR A 211 28.87 -16.63 -3.40
C TYR A 211 28.48 -15.90 -4.71
N ALA A 212 29.37 -15.04 -5.19
CA ALA A 212 29.15 -14.34 -6.46
C ALA A 212 29.19 -15.28 -7.68
N ARG A 213 29.93 -16.41 -7.64
CA ARG A 213 29.87 -17.45 -8.68
C ARG A 213 28.56 -18.23 -8.60
N ALA A 214 28.17 -18.72 -7.41
CA ALA A 214 26.93 -19.44 -7.22
C ALA A 214 25.71 -18.60 -7.66
N SER A 215 25.75 -17.29 -7.42
CA SER A 215 24.74 -16.35 -7.95
C SER A 215 24.80 -16.19 -9.48
N ARG A 216 25.81 -16.69 -10.16
CA ARG A 216 26.02 -16.64 -11.62
C ARG A 216 25.89 -18.01 -12.30
N ASP A 217 26.10 -19.13 -11.58
CA ASP A 217 26.15 -20.47 -12.14
C ASP A 217 24.81 -20.99 -12.68
N GLY A 218 23.71 -20.33 -12.43
CA GLY A 218 22.43 -20.59 -13.11
C GLY A 218 22.29 -19.86 -14.46
N ARG A 219 23.32 -19.12 -14.89
CA ARG A 219 23.31 -18.36 -16.14
C ARG A 219 23.85 -19.24 -17.26
N ASP A 220 22.98 -19.57 -18.20
CA ASP A 220 23.44 -19.98 -19.51
C ASP A 220 23.73 -18.73 -20.36
N PRO A 221 25.03 -18.37 -20.61
CA PRO A 221 25.36 -17.25 -21.49
C PRO A 221 24.92 -17.51 -22.94
N GLY A 222 24.53 -18.74 -23.25
CA GLY A 222 24.03 -19.17 -24.53
C GLY A 222 22.49 -19.19 -24.64
N ALA A 223 21.75 -18.75 -23.62
CA ALA A 223 20.33 -18.50 -23.77
C ALA A 223 20.14 -17.37 -24.78
N GLY A 224 20.23 -17.72 -26.03
CA GLY A 224 19.98 -16.86 -27.19
C GLY A 224 18.54 -16.38 -27.24
N PRO A 225 18.21 -15.49 -28.18
CA PRO A 225 16.90 -14.91 -28.27
C PRO A 225 15.85 -16.01 -28.43
N LEU A 226 14.73 -15.83 -27.71
CA LEU A 226 13.44 -16.51 -27.82
C LEU A 226 13.52 -17.89 -28.49
N GLY A 227 13.44 -18.98 -27.72
CA GLY A 227 13.13 -20.26 -28.30
C GLY A 227 11.96 -20.11 -29.28
N ASP A 228 11.91 -20.95 -30.33
CA ASP A 228 10.88 -20.95 -31.39
C ASP A 228 9.43 -21.12 -30.91
N LEU A 229 9.18 -21.01 -29.58
CA LEU A 229 7.83 -21.05 -29.02
C LEU A 229 7.12 -19.72 -29.31
N PRO A 230 5.97 -19.77 -30.01
CA PRO A 230 5.21 -18.56 -30.26
C PRO A 230 4.76 -17.96 -28.92
N ALA A 231 4.94 -16.66 -28.76
CA ALA A 231 4.35 -15.92 -27.66
C ALA A 231 2.82 -16.14 -27.61
N GLY A 232 2.23 -16.10 -26.44
CA GLY A 232 0.78 -16.30 -26.29
C GLY A 232 -0.08 -15.30 -27.08
N SER A 233 0.49 -14.12 -27.38
CA SER A 233 -0.12 -13.07 -28.19
C SER A 233 0.94 -12.11 -28.74
N SER A 234 0.57 -11.24 -29.69
CA SER A 234 1.43 -10.16 -30.18
C SER A 234 1.83 -9.18 -29.06
N ARG A 235 0.95 -8.95 -28.08
CA ARG A 235 1.24 -8.14 -26.90
C ARG A 235 2.26 -8.83 -25.99
N ALA A 236 2.13 -10.13 -25.77
CA ALA A 236 3.10 -10.91 -25.03
C ALA A 236 4.48 -10.84 -25.66
N ALA A 237 4.56 -10.98 -27.01
CA ALA A 237 5.82 -10.82 -27.75
C ALA A 237 6.42 -9.41 -27.54
N ALA A 238 5.61 -8.37 -27.63
CA ALA A 238 6.05 -6.98 -27.40
C ALA A 238 6.54 -6.77 -25.95
N ALA A 239 5.86 -7.36 -24.94
CA ALA A 239 6.26 -7.30 -23.54
C ALA A 239 7.61 -8.02 -23.31
N VAL A 240 7.81 -9.18 -23.90
CA VAL A 240 9.10 -9.91 -23.86
C VAL A 240 10.23 -9.07 -24.45
N LEU A 241 10.02 -8.50 -25.65
CA LEU A 241 11.01 -7.63 -26.29
C LEU A 241 11.32 -6.39 -25.42
N ALA A 242 10.33 -5.82 -24.76
CA ALA A 242 10.55 -4.72 -23.83
C ALA A 242 11.39 -5.16 -22.62
N ALA A 243 11.06 -6.30 -22.00
CA ALA A 243 11.83 -6.85 -20.88
C ALA A 243 13.28 -7.14 -21.27
N GLN A 244 13.52 -7.65 -22.48
CA GLN A 244 14.86 -7.89 -23.03
C GLN A 244 15.69 -6.60 -23.17
N ARG A 245 15.07 -5.47 -23.54
CA ARG A 245 15.75 -4.16 -23.59
C ARG A 245 16.21 -3.68 -22.22
N ALA A 246 15.63 -4.22 -21.15
CA ALA A 246 16.03 -3.89 -19.77
C ALA A 246 17.17 -4.77 -19.25
N LEU A 247 17.66 -5.77 -20.03
CA LEU A 247 18.78 -6.63 -19.62
C LEU A 247 20.00 -5.78 -19.25
N GLY A 248 20.64 -6.15 -18.16
CA GLY A 248 21.82 -5.45 -17.65
C GLY A 248 21.51 -4.20 -16.82
N LEU A 249 20.29 -3.66 -16.86
CA LEU A 249 19.90 -2.53 -16.01
C LEU A 249 19.83 -2.96 -14.54
N PRO A 250 20.16 -2.04 -13.60
CA PRO A 250 20.28 -2.40 -12.19
C PRO A 250 18.93 -2.71 -11.55
N TYR A 251 18.94 -3.62 -10.58
CA TYR A 251 17.85 -3.72 -9.62
C TYR A 251 17.80 -2.46 -8.74
N VAL A 252 16.68 -1.79 -8.73
CA VAL A 252 16.40 -0.66 -7.86
C VAL A 252 15.06 -0.92 -7.16
N TRP A 253 15.06 -1.11 -5.84
CA TRP A 253 13.86 -1.39 -5.09
C TRP A 253 12.84 -0.23 -5.20
N GLY A 254 11.57 -0.56 -5.42
CA GLY A 254 10.51 0.41 -5.61
C GLY A 254 10.47 1.08 -6.99
N ALA A 255 11.43 0.76 -7.90
CA ALA A 255 11.48 1.35 -9.22
C ALA A 255 10.73 0.51 -10.27
N ASN A 256 10.13 1.21 -11.25
CA ASN A 256 9.45 0.62 -12.41
C ASN A 256 9.93 1.22 -13.75
N GLY A 257 11.22 1.56 -13.83
CA GLY A 257 11.91 1.99 -15.05
C GLY A 257 11.98 3.51 -15.27
N PRO A 258 12.58 3.92 -16.39
CA PRO A 258 13.30 3.09 -17.37
C PRO A 258 14.75 2.74 -16.99
N SER A 259 15.36 3.39 -16.00
CA SER A 259 16.79 3.27 -15.67
C SER A 259 17.11 2.18 -14.64
N GLY A 260 16.12 1.54 -14.07
CA GLY A 260 16.26 0.46 -13.10
C GLY A 260 14.89 -0.05 -12.67
N PHE A 261 14.84 -1.25 -12.12
CA PHE A 261 13.60 -1.98 -11.85
C PHE A 261 13.69 -2.78 -10.56
N ASP A 262 12.57 -2.94 -9.84
CA ASP A 262 12.35 -4.11 -9.01
C ASP A 262 11.62 -5.21 -9.81
N CYS A 263 11.37 -6.38 -9.21
CA CYS A 263 10.81 -7.53 -9.92
C CYS A 263 9.45 -7.21 -10.56
N SER A 264 8.50 -6.69 -9.78
CA SER A 264 7.15 -6.33 -10.25
C SER A 264 7.13 -5.08 -11.13
N GLY A 265 8.04 -4.14 -10.90
CA GLY A 265 8.21 -2.94 -11.71
C GLY A 265 8.69 -3.24 -13.13
N LEU A 266 9.58 -4.23 -13.30
CA LEU A 266 9.99 -4.70 -14.63
C LEU A 266 8.80 -5.28 -15.40
N MET A 267 8.00 -6.11 -14.76
CA MET A 267 6.80 -6.69 -15.39
C MET A 267 5.79 -5.60 -15.76
N GLN A 268 5.52 -4.69 -14.84
CA GLN A 268 4.61 -3.55 -15.08
C GLN A 268 5.07 -2.70 -16.28
N TRP A 269 6.34 -2.36 -16.32
CA TRP A 269 6.91 -1.56 -17.39
C TRP A 269 6.87 -2.29 -18.73
N ALA A 270 7.29 -3.55 -18.78
CA ALA A 270 7.35 -4.32 -20.00
C ALA A 270 5.97 -4.51 -20.64
N TRP A 271 4.95 -4.83 -19.85
CA TRP A 271 3.59 -4.95 -20.32
C TRP A 271 2.96 -3.60 -20.68
N ALA A 272 3.34 -2.51 -20.01
CA ALA A 272 2.93 -1.16 -20.40
C ALA A 272 3.44 -0.80 -21.81
N GLN A 273 4.65 -1.22 -22.20
CA GLN A 273 5.15 -1.06 -23.58
C GLN A 273 4.33 -1.84 -24.61
N ALA A 274 3.66 -2.90 -24.17
CA ALA A 274 2.72 -3.69 -24.98
C ALA A 274 1.27 -3.16 -24.92
N GLY A 275 1.04 -2.02 -24.26
CA GLY A 275 -0.28 -1.40 -24.10
C GLY A 275 -1.17 -2.07 -23.05
N VAL A 276 -0.59 -2.85 -22.12
CA VAL A 276 -1.32 -3.50 -21.02
C VAL A 276 -0.86 -2.94 -19.69
N SER A 277 -1.80 -2.46 -18.89
CA SER A 277 -1.52 -1.94 -17.54
C SER A 277 -1.59 -3.05 -16.51
N LEU A 278 -0.47 -3.37 -15.87
CA LEU A 278 -0.42 -4.30 -14.74
C LEU A 278 -0.45 -3.56 -13.40
N PRO A 279 -0.98 -4.19 -12.35
CA PRO A 279 -0.84 -3.71 -10.98
C PRO A 279 0.64 -3.55 -10.58
N ARG A 280 0.92 -2.75 -9.54
CA ARG A 280 2.30 -2.47 -9.13
C ARG A 280 2.97 -3.64 -8.41
N THR A 281 2.23 -4.47 -7.68
CA THR A 281 2.80 -5.51 -6.82
C THR A 281 2.75 -6.88 -7.46
N SER A 282 3.75 -7.71 -7.17
CA SER A 282 3.83 -9.11 -7.64
C SER A 282 2.61 -9.92 -7.20
N GLN A 283 2.10 -9.69 -5.97
CA GLN A 283 0.90 -10.34 -5.46
C GLN A 283 -0.35 -10.01 -6.29
N ALA A 284 -0.48 -8.76 -6.75
CA ALA A 284 -1.61 -8.36 -7.59
C ALA A 284 -1.42 -8.80 -9.05
N GLN A 285 -0.20 -8.78 -9.56
CA GLN A 285 0.15 -9.25 -10.91
C GLN A 285 -0.14 -10.74 -11.10
N ARG A 286 0.01 -11.54 -10.02
CA ARG A 286 -0.39 -12.94 -10.00
C ARG A 286 -1.82 -13.18 -10.46
N TYR A 287 -2.70 -12.20 -10.31
CA TYR A 287 -4.13 -12.27 -10.67
C TYR A 287 -4.49 -11.37 -11.86
N ALA A 288 -3.50 -10.87 -12.61
CA ALA A 288 -3.73 -9.96 -13.72
C ALA A 288 -4.24 -10.65 -15.02
N GLY A 289 -4.43 -11.95 -14.99
CA GLY A 289 -4.91 -12.76 -16.11
C GLY A 289 -5.47 -14.09 -15.62
N HIS A 290 -5.34 -15.13 -16.42
CA HIS A 290 -5.78 -16.48 -16.06
C HIS A 290 -4.58 -17.38 -15.71
N MET A 291 -4.75 -18.25 -14.71
CA MET A 291 -3.72 -19.19 -14.31
C MET A 291 -3.58 -20.32 -15.33
N VAL A 292 -2.33 -20.70 -15.60
CA VAL A 292 -1.99 -21.84 -16.46
C VAL A 292 -0.98 -22.75 -15.74
N PRO A 293 -0.94 -24.05 -16.04
CA PRO A 293 0.12 -24.93 -15.55
C PRO A 293 1.51 -24.47 -16.07
N LEU A 294 2.55 -24.69 -15.28
CA LEU A 294 3.94 -24.36 -15.70
C LEU A 294 4.35 -25.09 -16.98
N SER A 295 3.85 -26.32 -17.20
CA SER A 295 4.08 -27.10 -18.42
C SER A 295 3.51 -26.46 -19.70
N GLU A 296 2.54 -25.55 -19.54
CA GLU A 296 1.89 -24.81 -20.64
C GLU A 296 2.37 -23.34 -20.72
N ALA A 297 3.40 -22.99 -19.96
CA ALA A 297 3.94 -21.64 -19.95
C ALA A 297 4.43 -21.22 -21.33
N ARG A 298 4.09 -20.00 -21.74
CA ARG A 298 4.48 -19.38 -23.00
C ARG A 298 5.23 -18.07 -22.78
N PRO A 299 6.09 -17.64 -23.71
CA PRO A 299 6.74 -16.34 -23.60
C PRO A 299 5.75 -15.22 -23.36
N GLY A 300 6.01 -14.41 -22.32
CA GLY A 300 5.13 -13.36 -21.83
C GLY A 300 4.37 -13.72 -20.55
N ASP A 301 4.15 -15.01 -20.26
CA ASP A 301 3.46 -15.42 -19.02
C ASP A 301 4.24 -14.95 -17.78
N LEU A 302 3.52 -14.53 -16.75
CA LEU A 302 4.08 -14.08 -15.48
C LEU A 302 4.23 -15.27 -14.52
N VAL A 303 5.44 -15.51 -14.04
CA VAL A 303 5.75 -16.57 -13.09
C VAL A 303 5.93 -15.96 -11.71
N ALA A 304 5.02 -16.23 -10.80
CA ALA A 304 5.11 -15.82 -9.41
C ALA A 304 5.81 -16.89 -8.57
N TYR A 305 6.67 -16.45 -7.67
CA TYR A 305 7.50 -17.32 -6.84
C TYR A 305 7.19 -17.15 -5.36
N ARG A 306 7.49 -18.18 -4.58
CA ARG A 306 7.23 -18.32 -3.17
C ARG A 306 5.72 -18.34 -2.84
N ALA A 307 5.33 -18.89 -1.71
CA ALA A 307 3.93 -19.02 -1.32
C ALA A 307 3.21 -17.65 -1.20
N ASP A 308 3.97 -16.60 -0.81
CA ASP A 308 3.49 -15.23 -0.65
C ASP A 308 3.55 -14.40 -1.95
N ALA A 309 3.94 -15.00 -3.08
CA ALA A 309 4.15 -14.33 -4.36
C ALA A 309 5.00 -13.04 -4.23
N SER A 310 6.02 -13.06 -3.35
CA SER A 310 6.88 -11.90 -3.11
C SER A 310 7.92 -11.65 -4.20
N HIS A 311 8.01 -12.53 -5.21
CA HIS A 311 8.83 -12.34 -6.39
C HIS A 311 8.08 -12.75 -7.66
N ILE A 312 8.39 -12.08 -8.78
CA ILE A 312 7.77 -12.34 -10.08
C ILE A 312 8.76 -12.15 -11.21
N ALA A 313 8.61 -12.96 -12.26
CA ALA A 313 9.41 -12.93 -13.47
C ALA A 313 8.52 -13.13 -14.70
N MET A 314 9.04 -12.86 -15.89
CA MET A 314 8.40 -13.16 -17.16
C MET A 314 9.03 -14.39 -17.79
N TYR A 315 8.23 -15.39 -18.12
CA TYR A 315 8.68 -16.54 -18.88
C TYR A 315 9.06 -16.13 -20.31
N VAL A 316 10.19 -16.62 -20.80
CA VAL A 316 10.70 -16.26 -22.14
C VAL A 316 10.91 -17.47 -23.05
N GLY A 317 10.50 -18.65 -22.60
CA GLY A 317 10.70 -19.91 -23.33
C GLY A 317 11.91 -20.71 -22.82
N ASN A 318 12.04 -21.95 -23.26
CA ASN A 318 13.18 -22.86 -22.95
C ASN A 318 13.47 -23.03 -21.46
N GLY A 319 12.44 -22.96 -20.59
CA GLY A 319 12.63 -23.06 -19.14
C GLY A 319 13.32 -21.84 -18.51
N GLN A 320 13.38 -20.71 -19.22
CA GLN A 320 14.02 -19.48 -18.77
C GLN A 320 12.99 -18.39 -18.44
N VAL A 321 13.34 -17.54 -17.50
CA VAL A 321 12.61 -16.31 -17.16
C VAL A 321 13.55 -15.11 -17.21
N ILE A 322 12.99 -13.93 -17.47
CA ILE A 322 13.65 -12.64 -17.31
C ILE A 322 13.09 -11.93 -16.08
N HIS A 323 13.98 -11.40 -15.21
CA HIS A 323 13.58 -10.74 -13.99
C HIS A 323 14.62 -9.73 -13.47
N ALA A 324 14.22 -8.91 -12.51
CA ALA A 324 15.12 -8.13 -11.67
C ALA A 324 15.24 -8.86 -10.32
N PRO A 325 16.39 -9.54 -10.03
CA PRO A 325 16.43 -10.54 -8.96
C PRO A 325 16.53 -9.96 -7.54
N TYR A 326 17.48 -9.07 -7.28
CA TYR A 326 17.72 -8.45 -5.96
C TYR A 326 18.69 -7.27 -6.09
N PRO A 327 18.77 -6.38 -5.08
CA PRO A 327 19.67 -5.23 -5.09
C PRO A 327 21.16 -5.62 -5.24
N GLY A 328 21.79 -5.05 -6.26
CA GLY A 328 23.19 -5.33 -6.62
C GLY A 328 23.36 -6.34 -7.78
N ALA A 329 22.27 -6.92 -8.24
CA ALA A 329 22.26 -7.72 -9.46
C ALA A 329 21.53 -6.95 -10.59
N PRO A 330 21.92 -7.13 -11.84
CA PRO A 330 21.20 -6.57 -12.98
C PRO A 330 19.97 -7.42 -13.35
N VAL A 331 19.07 -6.85 -14.13
CA VAL A 331 18.05 -7.61 -14.88
C VAL A 331 18.75 -8.66 -15.73
N ARG A 332 18.26 -9.90 -15.65
CA ARG A 332 18.91 -11.05 -16.28
C ARG A 332 17.95 -12.19 -16.57
N TYR A 333 18.45 -13.19 -17.29
CA TYR A 333 17.81 -14.49 -17.39
C TYR A 333 18.26 -15.39 -16.23
N ASP A 334 17.31 -16.16 -15.69
CA ASP A 334 17.58 -17.26 -14.77
C ASP A 334 16.62 -18.44 -15.10
N PRO A 335 16.95 -19.69 -14.72
CA PRO A 335 16.05 -20.83 -14.92
C PRO A 335 14.72 -20.62 -14.20
N VAL A 336 13.61 -21.04 -14.81
CA VAL A 336 12.26 -20.93 -14.21
C VAL A 336 12.15 -21.63 -12.85
N GLY A 337 12.97 -22.68 -12.62
CA GLY A 337 13.03 -23.39 -11.33
C GLY A 337 13.96 -22.78 -10.28
N MET A 338 14.48 -21.56 -10.47
CA MET A 338 15.40 -20.89 -9.52
C MET A 338 14.86 -20.73 -8.10
N MET A 339 13.55 -20.69 -7.97
CA MET A 339 12.80 -20.59 -6.71
C MET A 339 11.52 -21.42 -6.82
N PRO A 340 10.87 -21.78 -5.67
CA PRO A 340 9.55 -22.44 -5.69
C PRO A 340 8.52 -21.61 -6.46
N VAL A 341 8.00 -22.13 -7.57
CA VAL A 341 6.93 -21.49 -8.35
C VAL A 341 5.61 -21.62 -7.60
N SER A 342 4.87 -20.53 -7.43
CA SER A 342 3.56 -20.54 -6.81
C SER A 342 2.41 -20.47 -7.82
N SER A 343 2.61 -19.79 -8.95
CA SER A 343 1.66 -19.77 -10.06
C SER A 343 2.28 -19.25 -11.34
N VAL A 344 1.66 -19.57 -12.47
CA VAL A 344 1.93 -18.95 -13.75
C VAL A 344 0.63 -18.30 -14.24
N THR A 345 0.73 -17.04 -14.68
CA THR A 345 -0.43 -16.23 -15.10
C THR A 345 -0.23 -15.74 -16.53
N ARG A 346 -1.15 -16.04 -17.41
CA ARG A 346 -1.22 -15.53 -18.77
C ARG A 346 -2.06 -14.27 -18.81
N VAL A 347 -1.45 -13.18 -19.25
CA VAL A 347 -2.05 -11.83 -19.36
C VAL A 347 -2.73 -11.63 -20.71
#